data_c5249aaa2851275a497a052cf42eef9d
#
_entry.id   c5249aaa2851275a497a052cf42eef9d
#
_cell.length_a   1.000
_cell.length_b   1.000
_cell.length_c   1.000
_cell.angle_alpha   90.00
_cell.angle_beta   90.00
_cell.angle_gamma   90.00
#
_symmetry.space_group_name_H-M   'P 1'
#
loop_
_entity.id
_entity.type
_entity.pdbx_description
1 polymer ?
#
loop_
_entity_poly.entity_id
_entity_poly.type
_entity_poly.pdbx_seq_one_letter_code
_entity_poly.pdbx_strand_id
1 'polypeptide(L)'
;AYPPQYKDAPYPASIDYQALSQRMERHEMQGIAQRFPSDEVQLYTIDNFLTEAECQQLIEHGRERLTPSQTTHSNGDPYFRTSMTCHLEMHTYPFIKAIDEKISRALGIRWPYSEPIQMQAYQVGQELKAHHDYFPLNPDIYPKVAGKAGQRTWTFAVYLNEVEQGGGTYFPYLDHTIYPKTGRAAIWNNLAADGVIN
;
A
#
# COMPACT_ATOMS: atom_id res chain seq x y z
N ALA A 1 -6.76 2.61 15.41
CA ALA A 1 -7.59 3.83 15.52
C ALA A 1 -6.73 5.01 15.08
N TYR A 2 -7.24 5.90 14.24
CA TYR A 2 -6.52 7.12 13.85
C TYR A 2 -6.21 7.97 15.08
N PRO A 3 -5.01 8.57 15.17
CA PRO A 3 -4.70 9.50 16.24
C PRO A 3 -5.74 10.62 16.34
N PRO A 4 -6.05 11.14 17.54
CA PRO A 4 -7.12 12.12 17.75
C PRO A 4 -7.02 13.38 16.88
N GLN A 5 -5.79 13.81 16.57
CA GLN A 5 -5.51 14.99 15.74
C GLN A 5 -5.99 14.89 14.28
N TYR A 6 -6.40 13.70 13.83
CA TYR A 6 -6.85 13.46 12.45
C TYR A 6 -8.36 13.33 12.32
N LYS A 7 -9.08 13.33 13.47
CA LYS A 7 -10.54 13.22 13.47
C LYS A 7 -11.25 14.40 12.81
N ASP A 8 -10.56 15.53 12.74
CA ASP A 8 -11.11 16.79 12.24
C ASP A 8 -10.56 17.19 10.85
N ALA A 9 -9.81 16.31 10.17
CA ALA A 9 -9.39 16.58 8.80
C ALA A 9 -10.65 16.67 7.91
N PRO A 10 -10.85 17.79 7.19
CA PRO A 10 -12.01 17.93 6.32
C PRO A 10 -11.91 16.90 5.19
N TYR A 11 -12.88 16.02 5.11
CA TYR A 11 -13.04 15.13 3.97
C TYR A 11 -13.57 15.93 2.79
N PRO A 12 -13.05 15.72 1.58
CA PRO A 12 -13.64 16.34 0.40
C PRO A 12 -15.10 15.87 0.24
N ALA A 13 -15.97 16.80 -0.10
CA ALA A 13 -17.39 16.50 -0.35
C ALA A 13 -17.57 15.53 -1.54
N SER A 14 -16.59 15.49 -2.44
CA SER A 14 -16.48 14.53 -3.54
C SER A 14 -15.02 14.19 -3.78
N ILE A 15 -14.76 12.94 -4.19
CA ILE A 15 -13.42 12.49 -4.60
C ILE A 15 -13.34 12.53 -6.12
N ASP A 16 -12.37 13.25 -6.63
CA ASP A 16 -12.06 13.25 -8.07
C ASP A 16 -11.08 12.08 -8.34
N TYR A 17 -11.63 10.91 -8.63
CA TYR A 17 -10.86 9.70 -8.93
C TYR A 17 -10.01 9.85 -10.19
N GLN A 18 -10.48 10.64 -11.18
CA GLN A 18 -9.72 10.91 -12.38
C GLN A 18 -8.48 11.74 -12.08
N ALA A 19 -8.59 12.77 -11.25
CA ALA A 19 -7.43 13.56 -10.82
C ALA A 19 -6.42 12.73 -10.02
N LEU A 20 -6.90 11.78 -9.20
CA LEU A 20 -6.04 10.85 -8.45
C LEU A 20 -5.27 9.91 -9.40
N SER A 21 -5.90 9.40 -10.45
CA SER A 21 -5.24 8.53 -11.41
C SER A 21 -4.17 9.25 -12.24
N GLN A 22 -4.40 10.49 -12.64
CA GLN A 22 -3.49 11.29 -13.46
C GLN A 22 -2.15 11.62 -12.79
N ARG A 23 -2.04 11.53 -11.48
CA ARG A 23 -0.77 11.82 -10.79
C ARG A 23 0.33 10.84 -11.17
N MET A 24 0.01 9.56 -11.18
CA MET A 24 0.97 8.51 -11.55
C MET A 24 1.27 8.51 -13.05
N GLU A 25 0.31 8.86 -13.90
CA GLU A 25 0.53 9.07 -15.33
C GLU A 25 1.55 10.19 -15.60
N ARG A 26 1.50 11.29 -14.85
CA ARG A 26 2.51 12.35 -14.95
C ARG A 26 3.91 11.87 -14.55
N HIS A 27 4.02 11.01 -13.53
CA HIS A 27 5.32 10.42 -13.15
C HIS A 27 5.85 9.47 -14.22
N GLU A 28 4.99 8.71 -14.88
CA GLU A 28 5.37 7.90 -16.04
C GLU A 28 5.92 8.78 -17.17
N MET A 29 5.19 9.83 -17.56
CA MET A 29 5.62 10.77 -18.59
C MET A 29 6.95 11.48 -18.27
N GLN A 30 7.26 11.67 -16.99
CA GLN A 30 8.52 12.24 -16.51
C GLN A 30 9.66 11.21 -16.36
N GLY A 31 9.40 9.93 -16.64
CA GLY A 31 10.36 8.84 -16.46
C GLY A 31 10.67 8.51 -14.99
N ILE A 32 9.84 8.98 -14.05
CA ILE A 32 9.97 8.69 -12.61
C ILE A 32 9.40 7.31 -12.29
N ALA A 33 8.25 6.98 -12.87
CA ALA A 33 7.57 5.70 -12.70
C ALA A 33 7.58 4.92 -14.01
N GLN A 34 7.65 3.59 -13.90
CA GLN A 34 7.45 2.67 -15.03
C GLN A 34 6.08 2.04 -14.92
N ARG A 35 5.26 2.20 -15.94
CA ARG A 35 3.93 1.60 -16.02
C ARG A 35 4.01 0.20 -16.61
N PHE A 36 3.28 -0.75 -16.03
CA PHE A 36 2.98 -2.02 -16.68
C PHE A 36 1.97 -1.77 -17.83
N PRO A 37 2.20 -2.31 -19.04
CA PRO A 37 1.35 -2.06 -20.20
C PRO A 37 0.02 -2.81 -20.07
N SER A 38 -0.96 -2.20 -19.41
CA SER A 38 -2.33 -2.71 -19.26
C SER A 38 -3.32 -1.57 -19.32
N ASP A 39 -4.45 -1.80 -19.99
CA ASP A 39 -5.60 -0.89 -20.00
C ASP A 39 -6.60 -1.23 -18.86
N GLU A 40 -6.44 -2.40 -18.23
CA GLU A 40 -7.35 -2.88 -17.16
C GLU A 40 -7.01 -2.30 -15.80
N VAL A 41 -5.71 -2.12 -15.50
CA VAL A 41 -5.26 -1.61 -14.21
C VAL A 41 -4.09 -0.64 -14.37
N GLN A 42 -4.07 0.39 -13.55
CA GLN A 42 -2.91 1.26 -13.39
C GLN A 42 -1.95 0.61 -12.38
N LEU A 43 -0.89 -0.02 -12.91
CA LEU A 43 0.17 -0.67 -12.14
C LEU A 43 1.52 -0.04 -12.50
N TYR A 44 2.25 0.42 -11.48
CA TYR A 44 3.51 1.13 -11.64
C TYR A 44 4.60 0.59 -10.73
N THR A 45 5.85 0.79 -11.13
CA THR A 45 7.02 0.65 -10.26
C THR A 45 7.83 1.92 -10.24
N ILE A 46 8.45 2.22 -9.08
CA ILE A 46 9.48 3.26 -8.94
C ILE A 46 10.68 2.62 -8.27
N ASP A 47 11.77 2.49 -9.01
CA ASP A 47 13.04 1.99 -8.48
C ASP A 47 13.68 3.06 -7.57
N ASN A 48 14.37 2.60 -6.52
CA ASN A 48 15.04 3.49 -5.56
C ASN A 48 14.09 4.55 -4.95
N PHE A 49 12.82 4.21 -4.78
CA PHE A 49 11.86 5.09 -4.10
C PHE A 49 12.30 5.37 -2.67
N LEU A 50 12.72 4.34 -1.93
CA LEU A 50 13.46 4.50 -0.69
C LEU A 50 14.95 4.20 -0.91
N THR A 51 15.80 4.90 -0.20
CA THR A 51 17.22 4.59 -0.13
C THR A 51 17.42 3.32 0.70
N GLU A 52 18.56 2.66 0.53
CA GLU A 52 18.94 1.49 1.33
C GLU A 52 18.95 1.83 2.83
N ALA A 53 19.44 3.01 3.21
CA ALA A 53 19.46 3.49 4.58
C ALA A 53 18.04 3.67 5.16
N GLU A 54 17.09 4.23 4.38
CA GLU A 54 15.68 4.34 4.79
C GLU A 54 15.04 2.96 4.97
N CYS A 55 15.32 2.01 4.07
CA CYS A 55 14.84 0.63 4.17
C CYS A 55 15.38 -0.05 5.43
N GLN A 56 16.70 0.05 5.67
CA GLN A 56 17.33 -0.53 6.84
C GLN A 56 16.79 0.07 8.14
N GLN A 57 16.57 1.38 8.17
CA GLN A 57 15.99 2.06 9.34
C GLN A 57 14.57 1.58 9.64
N LEU A 58 13.75 1.34 8.62
CA LEU A 58 12.41 0.76 8.79
C LEU A 58 12.49 -0.67 9.34
N ILE A 59 13.38 -1.51 8.79
CA ILE A 59 13.57 -2.89 9.24
C ILE A 59 13.97 -2.92 10.71
N GLU A 60 14.98 -2.14 11.10
CA GLU A 60 15.46 -2.07 12.49
C GLU A 60 14.39 -1.58 13.46
N HIS A 61 13.63 -0.56 13.04
CA HIS A 61 12.56 -0.02 13.87
C HIS A 61 11.41 -1.01 14.08
N GLY A 62 11.04 -1.78 13.06
CA GLY A 62 9.87 -2.64 13.11
C GLY A 62 10.13 -4.07 13.57
N ARG A 63 11.35 -4.60 13.39
CA ARG A 63 11.64 -6.04 13.56
C ARG A 63 11.30 -6.60 14.96
N GLU A 64 11.48 -5.82 16.02
CA GLU A 64 11.17 -6.25 17.39
C GLU A 64 9.70 -6.07 17.79
N ARG A 65 8.90 -5.45 16.89
CA ARG A 65 7.47 -5.14 17.08
C ARG A 65 6.57 -6.01 16.22
N LEU A 66 7.15 -6.93 15.45
CA LEU A 66 6.43 -7.83 14.59
C LEU A 66 5.56 -8.79 15.41
N THR A 67 4.30 -8.89 15.05
CA THR A 67 3.33 -9.85 15.58
C THR A 67 2.70 -10.65 14.46
N PRO A 68 2.17 -11.85 14.69
CA PRO A 68 1.45 -12.59 13.66
C PRO A 68 0.38 -11.72 12.99
N SER A 69 0.39 -11.70 11.66
CA SER A 69 -0.55 -10.89 10.89
C SER A 69 -1.98 -11.34 11.14
N GLN A 70 -2.87 -10.37 11.28
CA GLN A 70 -4.30 -10.62 11.32
C GLN A 70 -4.92 -10.30 9.97
N THR A 71 -5.97 -11.03 9.61
CA THR A 71 -6.76 -10.76 8.41
C THR A 71 -8.24 -10.69 8.78
N THR A 72 -8.92 -9.73 8.22
CA THR A 72 -10.37 -9.57 8.38
C THR A 72 -11.17 -10.45 7.43
N HIS A 73 -10.52 -11.03 6.41
CA HIS A 73 -11.16 -11.77 5.32
C HIS A 73 -10.33 -13.00 4.94
N SER A 74 -10.31 -13.99 5.82
CA SER A 74 -9.63 -15.27 5.53
C SER A 74 -10.55 -16.33 4.92
N ASN A 75 -11.85 -16.06 4.81
CA ASN A 75 -12.87 -17.09 4.50
C ASN A 75 -12.73 -18.37 5.34
N GLY A 76 -12.18 -18.24 6.56
CA GLY A 76 -11.89 -19.36 7.45
C GLY A 76 -10.59 -20.10 7.16
N ASP A 77 -9.79 -19.66 6.18
CA ASP A 77 -8.48 -20.24 5.89
C ASP A 77 -7.41 -19.69 6.83
N PRO A 78 -6.87 -20.49 7.78
CA PRO A 78 -5.82 -20.04 8.69
C PRO A 78 -4.48 -19.79 8.00
N TYR A 79 -4.30 -20.29 6.78
CA TYR A 79 -3.11 -20.12 5.95
C TYR A 79 -3.25 -19.03 4.90
N PHE A 80 -4.31 -18.23 4.98
CA PHE A 80 -4.54 -17.14 4.03
C PHE A 80 -3.43 -16.08 4.12
N ARG A 81 -2.98 -15.78 5.33
CA ARG A 81 -1.88 -14.84 5.59
C ARG A 81 -1.01 -15.35 6.74
N THR A 82 0.22 -15.75 6.41
CA THR A 82 1.16 -16.36 7.36
C THR A 82 2.32 -15.44 7.76
N SER A 83 2.31 -14.20 7.28
CA SER A 83 3.33 -13.17 7.57
C SER A 83 3.27 -12.66 9.01
N MET A 84 4.30 -11.88 9.37
CA MET A 84 4.33 -11.06 10.56
C MET A 84 4.09 -9.59 10.18
N THR A 85 3.42 -8.83 11.04
CA THR A 85 3.07 -7.43 10.80
C THR A 85 3.46 -6.55 11.96
N CYS A 86 3.97 -5.36 11.65
CA CYS A 86 4.10 -4.24 12.57
C CYS A 86 3.42 -3.01 11.96
N HIS A 87 2.52 -2.37 12.69
CA HIS A 87 1.98 -1.06 12.33
C HIS A 87 2.93 0.02 12.84
N LEU A 88 3.46 0.83 11.92
CA LEU A 88 4.28 1.97 12.28
C LEU A 88 3.37 3.14 12.69
N GLU A 89 3.63 3.68 13.85
CA GLU A 89 2.82 4.78 14.38
C GLU A 89 3.01 6.03 13.52
N MET A 90 1.90 6.50 12.94
CA MET A 90 1.89 7.67 12.07
C MET A 90 2.53 8.88 12.76
N HIS A 91 3.51 9.48 12.11
CA HIS A 91 4.15 10.74 12.50
C HIS A 91 4.75 10.78 13.93
N THR A 92 4.86 9.66 14.62
CA THR A 92 5.48 9.61 15.94
C THR A 92 6.98 9.81 15.86
N TYR A 93 7.60 9.29 14.81
CA TYR A 93 9.03 9.41 14.57
C TYR A 93 9.30 10.25 13.33
N PRO A 94 10.28 11.17 13.37
CA PRO A 94 10.59 12.06 12.24
C PRO A 94 10.86 11.33 10.92
N PHE A 95 11.52 10.16 10.96
CA PHE A 95 11.81 9.39 9.75
C PHE A 95 10.56 8.74 9.15
N ILE A 96 9.62 8.24 9.98
CA ILE A 96 8.34 7.71 9.51
C ILE A 96 7.52 8.82 8.86
N LYS A 97 7.48 9.99 9.50
CA LYS A 97 6.83 11.17 8.92
C LYS A 97 7.43 11.54 7.56
N ALA A 98 8.75 11.51 7.42
CA ALA A 98 9.42 11.82 6.16
C ALA A 98 9.03 10.82 5.05
N ILE A 99 8.87 9.54 5.38
CA ILE A 99 8.43 8.50 4.45
C ILE A 99 6.95 8.69 4.09
N ASP A 100 6.07 8.94 5.05
CA ASP A 100 4.66 9.27 4.80
C ASP A 100 4.51 10.46 3.85
N GLU A 101 5.27 11.52 4.08
CA GLU A 101 5.28 12.70 3.22
C GLU A 101 5.82 12.40 1.82
N LYS A 102 6.81 11.48 1.70
CA LYS A 102 7.37 11.04 0.42
C LYS A 102 6.33 10.29 -0.40
N ILE A 103 5.60 9.37 0.22
CA ILE A 103 4.47 8.64 -0.38
C ILE A 103 3.35 9.61 -0.77
N SER A 104 2.97 10.51 0.12
CA SER A 104 1.95 11.53 -0.14
C SER A 104 2.28 12.40 -1.35
N ARG A 105 3.54 12.81 -1.49
CA ARG A 105 4.00 13.56 -2.67
C ARG A 105 3.96 12.73 -3.94
N ALA A 106 4.33 11.45 -3.88
CA ALA A 106 4.29 10.57 -5.05
C ALA A 106 2.86 10.36 -5.55
N LEU A 107 1.92 10.06 -4.67
CA LEU A 107 0.52 9.84 -5.04
C LEU A 107 -0.28 11.15 -5.25
N GLY A 108 0.19 12.28 -4.71
CA GLY A 108 -0.60 13.51 -4.65
C GLY A 108 -1.76 13.45 -3.65
N ILE A 109 -1.76 12.46 -2.76
CA ILE A 109 -2.76 12.25 -1.72
C ILE A 109 -2.14 12.68 -0.39
N ARG A 110 -2.82 13.59 0.33
CA ARG A 110 -2.33 14.05 1.63
C ARG A 110 -2.35 12.92 2.66
N TRP A 111 -1.31 12.83 3.47
CA TRP A 111 -1.13 11.79 4.48
C TRP A 111 -2.33 11.55 5.45
N PRO A 112 -3.22 12.52 5.80
CA PRO A 112 -4.38 12.23 6.64
C PRO A 112 -5.38 11.24 6.02
N TYR A 113 -5.28 11.03 4.70
CA TYR A 113 -6.11 10.04 3.97
C TYR A 113 -5.41 8.71 3.75
N SER A 114 -4.18 8.53 4.26
CA SER A 114 -3.48 7.25 4.23
C SER A 114 -3.76 6.45 5.50
N GLU A 115 -3.67 5.13 5.38
CA GLU A 115 -3.57 4.25 6.54
C GLU A 115 -2.15 4.32 7.12
N PRO A 116 -1.96 3.97 8.42
CA PRO A 116 -0.62 3.83 8.97
C PRO A 116 0.22 2.86 8.16
N ILE A 117 1.50 3.20 7.96
CA ILE A 117 2.42 2.29 7.28
C ILE A 117 2.43 0.95 8.00
N GLN A 118 2.20 -0.11 7.24
CA GLN A 118 2.22 -1.48 7.72
C GLN A 118 3.49 -2.17 7.21
N MET A 119 4.43 -2.46 8.09
CA MET A 119 5.57 -3.29 7.75
C MET A 119 5.18 -4.76 7.85
N GLN A 120 5.57 -5.55 6.86
CA GLN A 120 5.31 -6.99 6.80
C GLN A 120 6.63 -7.74 6.65
N ALA A 121 6.77 -8.84 7.36
CA ALA A 121 7.91 -9.74 7.24
C ALA A 121 7.44 -11.15 6.90
N TYR A 122 8.10 -11.76 5.94
CA TYR A 122 7.83 -13.09 5.46
C TYR A 122 9.07 -13.96 5.65
N GLN A 123 8.92 -15.12 6.24
CA GLN A 123 9.93 -16.16 6.27
C GLN A 123 9.75 -17.10 5.07
N VAL A 124 10.72 -17.99 4.84
CA VAL A 124 10.62 -19.02 3.80
C VAL A 124 9.36 -19.84 4.00
N GLY A 125 8.56 -19.99 2.94
CA GLY A 125 7.29 -20.69 2.96
C GLY A 125 6.09 -19.88 3.46
N GLN A 126 6.29 -18.63 3.87
CA GLN A 126 5.19 -17.73 4.23
C GLN A 126 4.67 -16.95 3.04
N GLU A 127 3.37 -16.69 3.05
CA GLU A 127 2.68 -15.97 1.98
C GLU A 127 1.51 -15.14 2.48
N LEU A 128 1.05 -14.27 1.63
CA LEU A 128 -0.30 -13.69 1.64
C LEU A 128 -0.95 -14.07 0.31
N LYS A 129 -2.05 -14.82 0.37
CA LYS A 129 -2.74 -15.29 -0.83
C LYS A 129 -3.36 -14.15 -1.61
N ALA A 130 -3.63 -14.39 -2.89
CA ALA A 130 -4.24 -13.41 -3.78
C ALA A 130 -5.56 -12.87 -3.19
N HIS A 131 -5.70 -11.56 -3.19
CA HIS A 131 -6.83 -10.84 -2.64
C HIS A 131 -6.95 -9.46 -3.31
N HIS A 132 -8.05 -8.80 -3.04
CA HIS A 132 -8.22 -7.39 -3.38
C HIS A 132 -7.95 -6.53 -2.15
N ASP A 133 -7.33 -5.36 -2.36
CA ASP A 133 -7.06 -4.43 -1.27
C ASP A 133 -8.24 -3.51 -0.94
N TYR A 134 -9.19 -3.36 -1.86
CA TYR A 134 -10.38 -2.56 -1.59
C TYR A 134 -11.26 -3.18 -0.49
N PHE A 135 -12.00 -2.33 0.21
CA PHE A 135 -12.97 -2.81 1.20
C PHE A 135 -14.22 -3.35 0.52
N PRO A 136 -14.68 -4.56 0.89
CA PRO A 136 -15.92 -5.12 0.35
C PRO A 136 -17.10 -4.15 0.56
N LEU A 137 -17.92 -3.96 -0.47
CA LEU A 137 -19.11 -3.09 -0.42
C LEU A 137 -20.29 -3.70 0.38
N ASN A 138 -20.00 -4.65 1.26
CA ASN A 138 -21.02 -5.25 2.14
C ASN A 138 -21.54 -4.20 3.13
N PRO A 139 -22.85 -3.94 3.22
CA PRO A 139 -23.44 -2.90 4.08
C PRO A 139 -23.11 -3.05 5.57
N ASP A 140 -22.88 -4.29 6.03
CA ASP A 140 -22.57 -4.57 7.44
C ASP A 140 -21.09 -4.36 7.79
N ILE A 141 -20.21 -4.43 6.78
CA ILE A 141 -18.76 -4.39 6.94
C ILE A 141 -18.20 -3.03 6.52
N TYR A 142 -18.61 -2.52 5.35
CA TYR A 142 -18.07 -1.33 4.73
C TYR A 142 -18.05 -0.10 5.65
N PRO A 143 -19.15 0.25 6.38
CA PRO A 143 -19.12 1.40 7.29
C PRO A 143 -18.11 1.26 8.43
N LYS A 144 -17.81 0.02 8.84
CA LYS A 144 -16.88 -0.27 9.94
C LYS A 144 -15.42 -0.15 9.52
N VAL A 145 -15.09 -0.58 8.29
CA VAL A 145 -13.71 -0.61 7.78
C VAL A 145 -13.33 0.63 7.00
N ALA A 146 -14.23 1.15 6.15
CA ALA A 146 -14.02 2.37 5.40
C ALA A 146 -14.10 3.62 6.29
N GLY A 147 -14.92 3.57 7.34
CA GLY A 147 -15.07 4.64 8.32
C GLY A 147 -15.29 5.99 7.66
N LYS A 148 -14.51 7.00 8.08
CA LYS A 148 -14.55 8.35 7.51
C LYS A 148 -13.57 8.52 6.33
N ALA A 149 -12.60 7.62 6.15
CA ALA A 149 -11.57 7.72 5.13
C ALA A 149 -12.04 7.24 3.75
N GLY A 150 -13.15 6.49 3.70
CA GLY A 150 -13.69 5.96 2.45
C GLY A 150 -12.96 4.71 1.96
N GLN A 151 -13.06 4.44 0.66
CA GLN A 151 -12.48 3.28 0.00
C GLN A 151 -10.97 3.42 -0.17
N ARG A 152 -10.26 2.29 -0.15
CA ARG A 152 -8.85 2.22 -0.55
C ARG A 152 -8.74 2.44 -2.06
N THR A 153 -8.19 3.58 -2.45
CA THR A 153 -8.00 3.96 -3.84
C THR A 153 -6.68 3.44 -4.40
N TRP A 154 -5.58 3.65 -3.67
CA TRP A 154 -4.26 3.25 -4.08
C TRP A 154 -3.60 2.36 -3.04
N THR A 155 -2.89 1.34 -3.49
CA THR A 155 -1.93 0.61 -2.68
C THR A 155 -0.53 1.02 -3.07
N PHE A 156 0.29 1.28 -2.05
CA PHE A 156 1.69 1.68 -2.19
C PHE A 156 2.54 0.75 -1.33
N ALA A 157 3.17 -0.22 -1.96
CA ALA A 157 4.04 -1.18 -1.30
C ALA A 157 5.50 -0.88 -1.63
N VAL A 158 6.41 -1.01 -0.66
CA VAL A 158 7.85 -0.84 -0.89
C VAL A 158 8.59 -2.07 -0.39
N TYR A 159 9.42 -2.64 -1.24
CA TYR A 159 10.31 -3.73 -0.86
C TYR A 159 11.52 -3.17 -0.09
N LEU A 160 11.68 -3.63 1.15
CA LEU A 160 12.75 -3.13 2.02
C LEU A 160 14.06 -3.89 1.86
N ASN A 161 14.01 -5.08 1.28
CA ASN A 161 15.19 -5.90 0.98
C ASN A 161 14.96 -6.76 -0.26
N GLU A 162 16.03 -7.27 -0.82
CA GLU A 162 16.02 -8.29 -1.86
C GLU A 162 16.04 -9.68 -1.24
N VAL A 163 15.59 -10.67 -1.99
CA VAL A 163 15.62 -12.09 -1.65
C VAL A 163 16.10 -12.90 -2.85
N GLU A 164 16.74 -14.04 -2.61
CA GLU A 164 17.25 -14.90 -3.70
C GLU A 164 16.12 -15.52 -4.52
N GLN A 165 14.99 -15.87 -3.87
CA GLN A 165 13.82 -16.48 -4.53
C GLN A 165 12.53 -16.04 -3.84
N GLY A 166 11.46 -15.93 -4.63
CA GLY A 166 10.13 -15.56 -4.13
C GLY A 166 10.00 -14.10 -3.74
N GLY A 167 9.15 -13.82 -2.76
CA GLY A 167 8.91 -12.49 -2.19
C GLY A 167 8.24 -11.48 -3.12
N GLY A 168 7.90 -11.88 -4.35
CA GLY A 168 7.25 -11.01 -5.33
C GLY A 168 5.76 -10.81 -5.07
N THR A 169 5.23 -9.72 -5.60
CA THR A 169 3.79 -9.46 -5.67
C THR A 169 3.27 -9.90 -7.02
N TYR A 170 2.49 -10.98 -7.02
CA TYR A 170 1.91 -11.56 -8.23
C TYR A 170 0.50 -11.01 -8.47
N PHE A 171 0.25 -10.57 -9.68
CA PHE A 171 -1.04 -10.08 -10.18
C PHE A 171 -1.65 -11.15 -11.11
N PRO A 172 -2.55 -12.01 -10.62
CA PRO A 172 -3.03 -13.17 -11.39
C PRO A 172 -3.71 -12.82 -12.71
N TYR A 173 -4.51 -11.76 -12.75
CA TYR A 173 -5.22 -11.33 -13.97
C TYR A 173 -4.29 -10.77 -15.05
N LEU A 174 -3.10 -10.32 -14.67
CA LEU A 174 -2.08 -9.80 -15.59
C LEU A 174 -1.00 -10.82 -15.92
N ASP A 175 -1.02 -11.99 -15.24
CA ASP A 175 0.08 -12.97 -15.25
C ASP A 175 1.45 -12.30 -15.05
N HIS A 176 1.51 -11.36 -14.11
CA HIS A 176 2.69 -10.54 -13.90
C HIS A 176 3.14 -10.54 -12.44
N THR A 177 4.45 -10.64 -12.22
CA THR A 177 5.07 -10.56 -10.89
C THR A 177 6.01 -9.37 -10.81
N ILE A 178 5.81 -8.50 -9.82
CA ILE A 178 6.81 -7.51 -9.44
C ILE A 178 7.73 -8.14 -8.41
N TYR A 179 9.00 -8.28 -8.78
CA TYR A 179 10.02 -8.88 -7.90
C TYR A 179 10.60 -7.86 -6.93
N PRO A 180 10.97 -8.32 -5.70
CA PRO A 180 11.59 -7.47 -4.71
C PRO A 180 12.93 -6.92 -5.20
N LYS A 181 13.12 -5.63 -4.98
CA LYS A 181 14.38 -4.91 -5.11
C LYS A 181 14.41 -3.86 -4.01
N THR A 182 15.50 -3.77 -3.28
CA THR A 182 15.60 -2.83 -2.15
C THR A 182 15.22 -1.42 -2.58
N GLY A 183 14.27 -0.83 -1.88
CA GLY A 183 13.74 0.51 -2.15
C GLY A 183 12.79 0.64 -3.34
N ARG A 184 12.46 -0.46 -4.05
CA ARG A 184 11.46 -0.43 -5.13
C ARG A 184 10.06 -0.29 -4.56
N ALA A 185 9.30 0.68 -5.07
CA ALA A 185 7.86 0.75 -4.85
C ALA A 185 7.10 0.00 -5.94
N ALA A 186 6.07 -0.73 -5.54
CA ALA A 186 5.00 -1.28 -6.38
C ALA A 186 3.70 -0.54 -6.03
N ILE A 187 3.04 0.03 -7.03
CA ILE A 187 1.95 0.98 -6.81
C ILE A 187 0.81 0.61 -7.76
N TRP A 188 -0.40 0.41 -7.23
CA TRP A 188 -1.54 0.08 -8.08
C TRP A 188 -2.81 0.78 -7.62
N ASN A 189 -3.68 1.06 -8.60
CA ASN A 189 -4.98 1.64 -8.37
C ASN A 189 -6.00 0.52 -8.15
N ASN A 190 -6.70 0.56 -7.02
CA ASN A 190 -7.76 -0.39 -6.68
C ASN A 190 -9.11 -0.03 -7.31
N LEU A 191 -9.19 1.14 -7.95
CA LEU A 191 -10.40 1.65 -8.56
C LEU A 191 -10.11 2.12 -9.99
N ALA A 192 -11.06 1.93 -10.89
CA ALA A 192 -11.02 2.55 -12.20
C ALA A 192 -11.20 4.09 -12.10
N ALA A 193 -10.94 4.81 -13.18
CA ALA A 193 -11.00 6.27 -13.20
C ALA A 193 -12.40 6.85 -12.89
N ASP A 194 -13.45 6.07 -13.04
CA ASP A 194 -14.84 6.40 -12.66
C ASP A 194 -15.17 6.07 -11.18
N GLY A 195 -14.20 5.54 -10.43
CA GLY A 195 -14.37 5.16 -9.04
C GLY A 195 -15.00 3.78 -8.83
N VAL A 196 -15.22 3.03 -9.90
CA VAL A 196 -15.66 1.62 -9.80
C VAL A 196 -14.47 0.75 -9.37
N ILE A 197 -14.77 -0.28 -8.60
CA ILE A 197 -13.77 -1.26 -8.15
C ILE A 197 -13.17 -1.97 -9.36
N ASN A 198 -11.86 -2.01 -9.40
CA ASN A 198 -11.07 -2.59 -10.49
C ASN A 198 -10.81 -4.08 -10.25
#